data_99e80daaab5baa4e080bb4f16346bdf2
#
_entry.id   99e80daaab5baa4e080bb4f16346bdf2
#
_cell.length_a   1.000
_cell.length_b   1.000
_cell.length_c   1.000
_cell.angle_alpha   90.00
_cell.angle_beta   90.00
_cell.angle_gamma   90.00
#
_symmetry.space_group_name_H-M   'P 1'
#
loop_
_entity.id
_entity.type
_entity.pdbx_description
1 polymer ?
#
loop_
_entity_poly.entity_id
_entity_poly.type
_entity_poly.pdbx_seq_one_letter_code
_entity_poly.pdbx_strand_id
1 'polypeptide(L)'
;MKPHLLPFLVPFLSLWTLPAQNLDLVHVITQENISGNARYEAMSGAYGALGGNLSAIHINPAASAVFIANQFGLSTSAQSTTNNTSYFGTSTPTENRNSGLNQIGGVLILKNNNKDMGWKKIAFGFNAQMQSSYNNTIQINGTNTENGLDTYFLDYAAGKNGGAFGLNDGETVRDVYQFFGKSAGYGFEYQQAFLGYQGYIFDYLEDDDLFLSNAIYSSVQHNHKIQTSGDKWDMAFTISGQYNDWLYLGANMNFSGIEYRQISSTTESGYDVNSPMREIYFQNDLYTYGGGVSLQFGVIATPNKNVRLGASYKSPTWYSLKDEFSQYLETQSNDAEGNSFNDVIDLTNTVNVYEDYTIKTPSELRGSLAYIFGTRGLVS
;
A
#
# COMPACT_ATOMS: atom_id res chain seq x y z
N MET A 1 -62.79 1.33 -17.01
CA MET A 1 -61.35 1.70 -17.00
C MET A 1 -60.64 0.80 -16.03
N LYS A 2 -59.83 -0.15 -16.49
CA LYS A 2 -59.03 -1.04 -15.66
C LYS A 2 -57.59 -0.51 -15.65
N PRO A 3 -56.92 -0.35 -14.49
CA PRO A 3 -55.51 0.01 -14.47
C PRO A 3 -54.65 -1.23 -14.75
N HIS A 4 -53.77 -1.12 -15.73
CA HIS A 4 -52.72 -2.11 -16.02
C HIS A 4 -51.58 -1.92 -15.01
N LEU A 5 -51.37 -2.91 -14.12
CA LEU A 5 -50.16 -3.03 -13.33
C LEU A 5 -49.04 -3.51 -14.26
N LEU A 6 -48.01 -2.67 -14.44
CA LEU A 6 -46.72 -3.07 -14.99
C LEU A 6 -45.94 -3.83 -13.92
N PRO A 7 -45.41 -5.03 -14.15
CA PRO A 7 -44.49 -5.67 -13.23
C PRO A 7 -43.14 -5.01 -13.36
N PHE A 8 -42.66 -4.44 -12.26
CA PHE A 8 -41.28 -3.96 -12.09
C PHE A 8 -40.34 -5.18 -12.08
N LEU A 9 -39.64 -5.40 -13.17
CA LEU A 9 -38.58 -6.40 -13.28
C LEU A 9 -37.35 -5.82 -12.56
N VAL A 10 -37.13 -6.24 -11.32
CA VAL A 10 -35.88 -5.96 -10.57
C VAL A 10 -34.83 -6.92 -11.14
N PRO A 11 -33.77 -6.43 -11.80
CA PRO A 11 -32.66 -7.30 -12.16
C PRO A 11 -31.95 -7.75 -10.89
N PHE A 12 -31.97 -9.05 -10.63
CA PHE A 12 -31.13 -9.70 -9.66
C PHE A 12 -29.66 -9.48 -10.11
N LEU A 13 -29.01 -8.42 -9.59
CA LEU A 13 -27.56 -8.32 -9.65
C LEU A 13 -27.01 -9.44 -8.77
N SER A 14 -26.58 -10.52 -9.39
CA SER A 14 -25.70 -11.48 -8.77
C SER A 14 -24.43 -10.74 -8.33
N LEU A 15 -24.34 -10.46 -7.04
CA LEU A 15 -23.09 -10.06 -6.40
C LEU A 15 -22.13 -11.25 -6.53
N TRP A 16 -21.32 -11.22 -7.55
CA TRP A 16 -20.14 -12.05 -7.61
C TRP A 16 -19.23 -11.51 -6.49
N THR A 17 -19.12 -12.25 -5.41
CA THR A 17 -18.08 -12.01 -4.41
C THR A 17 -16.75 -12.30 -5.08
N LEU A 18 -16.11 -11.27 -5.58
CA LEU A 18 -14.72 -11.33 -5.97
C LEU A 18 -13.92 -11.66 -4.69
N PRO A 19 -12.98 -12.61 -4.77
CA PRO A 19 -12.07 -12.86 -3.65
C PRO A 19 -11.46 -11.55 -3.22
N ALA A 20 -11.50 -11.28 -1.93
CA ALA A 20 -11.13 -10.00 -1.34
C ALA A 20 -9.66 -9.68 -1.64
N GLN A 21 -9.44 -8.79 -2.61
CA GLN A 21 -8.21 -8.01 -2.64
C GLN A 21 -8.08 -7.33 -1.27
N ASN A 22 -6.87 -7.32 -0.72
CA ASN A 22 -6.63 -6.73 0.59
C ASN A 22 -7.02 -5.23 0.57
N LEU A 23 -8.20 -4.90 1.09
CA LEU A 23 -8.73 -3.52 1.10
C LEU A 23 -7.80 -2.57 1.86
N ASP A 24 -7.08 -3.07 2.87
CA ASP A 24 -6.11 -2.29 3.63
C ASP A 24 -4.95 -1.86 2.74
N LEU A 25 -4.47 -2.74 1.87
CA LEU A 25 -3.43 -2.43 0.90
C LEU A 25 -3.89 -1.37 -0.11
N VAL A 26 -5.12 -1.48 -0.62
CA VAL A 26 -5.71 -0.47 -1.51
C VAL A 26 -5.76 0.89 -0.83
N HIS A 27 -6.14 0.95 0.45
CA HIS A 27 -6.16 2.19 1.23
C HIS A 27 -4.75 2.78 1.38
N VAL A 28 -3.75 1.96 1.74
CA VAL A 28 -2.36 2.39 1.88
C VAL A 28 -1.81 2.96 0.57
N ILE A 29 -2.10 2.31 -0.56
CA ILE A 29 -1.61 2.69 -1.88
C ILE A 29 -2.30 3.96 -2.41
N THR A 30 -3.59 4.13 -2.16
CA THR A 30 -4.38 5.26 -2.68
C THR A 30 -4.31 6.51 -1.81
N GLN A 31 -3.81 6.40 -0.58
CA GLN A 31 -3.67 7.55 0.31
C GLN A 31 -2.74 8.60 -0.28
N GLU A 32 -3.18 9.87 -0.25
CA GLU A 32 -2.36 11.03 -0.60
C GLU A 32 -1.87 11.72 0.68
N ASN A 33 -0.56 11.88 0.81
CA ASN A 33 0.06 12.61 1.91
C ASN A 33 0.52 13.99 1.46
N ILE A 34 0.54 14.95 2.40
CA ILE A 34 1.16 16.24 2.17
C ILE A 34 2.68 16.04 2.25
N SER A 35 3.33 15.94 1.10
CA SER A 35 4.76 15.72 0.97
C SER A 35 5.36 16.69 -0.04
N GLY A 36 6.64 17.03 0.09
CA GLY A 36 7.32 17.92 -0.84
C GLY A 36 8.54 18.60 -0.22
N ASN A 37 8.76 19.87 -0.54
CA ASN A 37 9.82 20.64 0.12
C ASN A 37 9.33 21.19 1.47
N ALA A 38 10.27 21.48 2.37
CA ALA A 38 9.98 21.90 3.75
C ALA A 38 9.03 23.10 3.85
N ARG A 39 9.14 24.06 2.92
CA ARG A 39 8.23 25.20 2.90
C ARG A 39 6.81 24.82 2.55
N TYR A 40 6.63 23.89 1.62
CA TYR A 40 5.32 23.39 1.24
C TYR A 40 4.67 22.61 2.38
N GLU A 41 5.41 21.73 3.04
CA GLU A 41 4.93 20.94 4.18
C GLU A 41 4.61 21.82 5.40
N ALA A 42 5.47 22.81 5.71
CA ALA A 42 5.24 23.76 6.80
C ALA A 42 3.96 24.60 6.61
N MET A 43 3.50 24.77 5.37
CA MET A 43 2.23 25.43 5.05
C MET A 43 1.08 24.45 4.82
N SER A 44 1.25 23.18 5.20
CA SER A 44 0.24 22.12 5.04
C SER A 44 -0.31 22.01 3.62
N GLY A 45 0.54 22.24 2.60
CA GLY A 45 0.15 22.19 1.20
C GLY A 45 -0.69 23.36 0.68
N ALA A 46 -0.87 24.45 1.45
CA ALA A 46 -1.72 25.58 1.09
C ALA A 46 -1.14 26.47 -0.02
N TYR A 47 -0.86 25.88 -1.19
CA TYR A 47 -0.22 26.53 -2.33
C TYR A 47 -1.10 26.62 -3.59
N GLY A 48 -2.35 26.17 -3.53
CA GLY A 48 -3.22 26.08 -4.71
C GLY A 48 -3.46 27.41 -5.43
N ALA A 49 -3.51 28.53 -4.67
CA ALA A 49 -3.61 29.90 -5.23
C ALA A 49 -2.27 30.65 -5.23
N LEU A 50 -1.30 30.25 -4.41
CA LEU A 50 -0.02 30.97 -4.28
C LEU A 50 0.90 30.71 -5.47
N GLY A 51 1.10 29.44 -5.84
CA GLY A 51 2.06 29.03 -6.84
C GLY A 51 3.52 29.35 -6.47
N GLY A 52 4.44 29.22 -7.45
CA GLY A 52 5.84 29.60 -7.24
C GLY A 52 6.61 28.69 -6.29
N ASN A 53 6.19 27.45 -6.15
CA ASN A 53 6.83 26.36 -5.40
C ASN A 53 6.76 25.07 -6.25
N LEU A 54 7.84 24.30 -6.30
CA LEU A 54 7.91 23.10 -7.13
C LEU A 54 6.88 22.04 -6.68
N SER A 55 6.69 21.85 -5.37
CA SER A 55 5.68 20.91 -4.85
C SER A 55 4.24 21.34 -5.18
N ALA A 56 4.01 22.65 -5.32
CA ALA A 56 2.69 23.18 -5.67
C ALA A 56 2.20 22.77 -7.07
N ILE A 57 3.10 22.30 -7.94
CA ILE A 57 2.77 21.79 -9.27
C ILE A 57 1.79 20.61 -9.18
N HIS A 58 1.91 19.75 -8.15
CA HIS A 58 0.99 18.63 -7.92
C HIS A 58 -0.39 19.07 -7.38
N ILE A 59 -0.48 20.28 -6.81
CA ILE A 59 -1.76 20.82 -6.34
C ILE A 59 -2.47 21.59 -7.45
N ASN A 60 -1.71 22.43 -8.16
CA ASN A 60 -2.23 23.27 -9.25
C ASN A 60 -1.15 23.48 -10.32
N PRO A 61 -1.32 22.95 -11.52
CA PRO A 61 -0.34 23.10 -12.61
C PRO A 61 0.01 24.54 -12.96
N ALA A 62 -0.94 25.48 -12.80
CA ALA A 62 -0.71 26.89 -13.04
C ALA A 62 0.37 27.49 -12.10
N ALA A 63 0.71 26.79 -11.01
CA ALA A 63 1.76 27.20 -10.07
C ALA A 63 3.13 27.36 -10.72
N SER A 64 3.44 26.58 -11.76
CA SER A 64 4.70 26.68 -12.50
C SER A 64 4.83 27.97 -13.32
N ALA A 65 3.72 28.56 -13.79
CA ALA A 65 3.74 29.85 -14.47
C ALA A 65 3.93 31.05 -13.52
N VAL A 66 3.79 30.85 -12.21
CA VAL A 66 4.03 31.93 -11.23
C VAL A 66 5.51 32.22 -11.03
N PHE A 67 6.41 31.28 -11.31
CA PHE A 67 7.84 31.49 -11.21
C PHE A 67 8.31 32.66 -12.12
N ILE A 68 9.26 33.44 -11.62
CA ILE A 68 9.79 34.60 -12.32
C ILE A 68 11.10 34.33 -13.06
N ALA A 69 11.79 33.25 -12.69
CA ALA A 69 13.05 32.78 -13.26
C ALA A 69 13.10 31.26 -13.28
N ASN A 70 13.99 30.70 -14.09
CA ASN A 70 14.26 29.27 -14.05
C ASN A 70 14.69 28.87 -12.66
N GLN A 71 14.18 27.73 -12.20
CA GLN A 71 14.48 27.19 -10.87
C GLN A 71 14.69 25.69 -10.96
N PHE A 72 15.63 25.20 -10.19
CA PHE A 72 15.82 23.79 -9.87
C PHE A 72 15.82 23.63 -8.36
N GLY A 73 15.31 22.52 -7.86
CA GLY A 73 15.24 22.23 -6.44
C GLY A 73 15.35 20.74 -6.14
N LEU A 74 15.96 20.46 -5.00
CA LEU A 74 16.10 19.13 -4.43
C LEU A 74 15.79 19.24 -2.94
N SER A 75 15.03 18.30 -2.39
CA SER A 75 14.69 18.22 -0.97
C SER A 75 14.91 16.82 -0.44
N THR A 76 15.50 16.74 0.75
CA THR A 76 15.68 15.50 1.49
C THR A 76 14.99 15.62 2.84
N SER A 77 14.59 14.50 3.43
CA SER A 77 14.05 14.44 4.79
C SER A 77 14.69 13.34 5.62
N ALA A 78 14.57 13.50 6.93
CA ALA A 78 14.83 12.45 7.91
C ALA A 78 13.68 12.45 8.90
N GLN A 79 13.13 11.25 9.16
CA GLN A 79 11.99 11.06 10.05
C GLN A 79 12.29 9.93 11.04
N SER A 80 11.87 10.10 12.29
CA SER A 80 11.83 9.04 13.29
C SER A 80 10.38 8.81 13.72
N THR A 81 9.98 7.54 13.73
CA THR A 81 8.63 7.13 14.15
C THR A 81 8.76 6.05 15.20
N THR A 82 7.99 6.14 16.28
CA THR A 82 7.91 5.11 17.30
C THR A 82 6.52 4.47 17.24
N ASN A 83 6.48 3.17 17.00
CA ASN A 83 5.27 2.36 17.10
C ASN A 83 5.19 1.75 18.50
N ASN A 84 4.05 1.90 19.16
CA ASN A 84 3.77 1.26 20.44
C ASN A 84 2.63 0.27 20.26
N THR A 85 2.91 -1.01 20.42
CA THR A 85 1.89 -2.07 20.35
C THR A 85 1.54 -2.56 21.74
N SER A 86 0.32 -3.03 21.93
CA SER A 86 -0.15 -3.68 23.15
C SER A 86 -0.86 -4.98 22.80
N TYR A 87 -0.38 -6.09 23.34
CA TYR A 87 -0.91 -7.44 23.08
C TYR A 87 -0.88 -8.25 24.36
N PHE A 88 -2.04 -8.75 24.80
CA PHE A 88 -2.21 -9.48 26.08
C PHE A 88 -1.50 -8.80 27.26
N GLY A 89 -1.62 -7.48 27.37
CA GLY A 89 -1.01 -6.69 28.46
C GLY A 89 0.49 -6.39 28.30
N THR A 90 1.16 -6.94 27.30
CA THR A 90 2.56 -6.63 26.99
C THR A 90 2.62 -5.44 26.03
N SER A 91 3.43 -4.43 26.36
CA SER A 91 3.67 -3.27 25.48
C SER A 91 5.05 -3.36 24.86
N THR A 92 5.11 -3.20 23.53
CA THR A 92 6.36 -3.31 22.77
C THR A 92 6.57 -2.06 21.93
N PRO A 93 7.52 -1.19 22.26
CA PRO A 93 7.92 -0.06 21.44
C PRO A 93 8.86 -0.51 20.31
N THR A 94 8.69 0.07 19.11
CA THR A 94 9.58 -0.15 17.95
C THR A 94 9.92 1.19 17.33
N GLU A 95 11.20 1.56 17.30
CA GLU A 95 11.67 2.80 16.68
C GLU A 95 12.11 2.56 15.23
N ASN A 96 11.63 3.41 14.34
CA ASN A 96 11.98 3.41 12.92
C ASN A 96 12.59 4.75 12.53
N ARG A 97 13.71 4.73 11.80
CA ARG A 97 14.38 5.91 11.29
C ARG A 97 14.52 5.80 9.77
N ASN A 98 13.92 6.76 9.09
CA ASN A 98 13.94 6.82 7.63
C ASN A 98 14.56 8.15 7.18
N SER A 99 15.37 8.09 6.14
CA SER A 99 15.90 9.27 5.49
C SER A 99 15.96 9.04 3.98
N GLY A 100 15.67 10.07 3.21
CA GLY A 100 15.64 9.92 1.76
C GLY A 100 15.42 11.21 1.01
N LEU A 101 15.35 11.06 -0.30
CA LEU A 101 14.99 12.11 -1.24
C LEU A 101 13.47 12.30 -1.23
N ASN A 102 12.99 13.51 -0.89
CA ASN A 102 11.56 13.82 -0.92
C ASN A 102 11.11 14.38 -2.26
N GLN A 103 11.95 15.20 -2.88
CA GLN A 103 11.58 15.93 -4.07
C GLN A 103 12.81 16.24 -4.92
N ILE A 104 12.62 16.18 -6.24
CA ILE A 104 13.53 16.74 -7.23
C ILE A 104 12.69 17.35 -8.35
N GLY A 105 13.03 18.56 -8.80
CA GLY A 105 12.26 19.18 -9.86
C GLY A 105 12.87 20.47 -10.37
N GLY A 106 12.27 20.98 -11.43
CA GLY A 106 12.68 22.24 -12.02
C GLY A 106 11.61 22.85 -12.91
N VAL A 107 11.74 24.14 -13.13
CA VAL A 107 10.90 24.94 -14.04
C VAL A 107 11.77 25.75 -14.96
N LEU A 108 11.49 25.68 -16.25
CA LEU A 108 12.08 26.51 -17.31
C LEU A 108 11.03 27.51 -17.78
N ILE A 109 11.41 28.80 -17.87
CA ILE A 109 10.52 29.90 -18.24
C ILE A 109 10.98 30.52 -19.52
N LEU A 110 10.08 30.54 -20.50
CA LEU A 110 10.24 31.26 -21.77
C LEU A 110 9.39 32.52 -21.70
N LYS A 111 10.06 33.69 -21.61
CA LYS A 111 9.40 35.00 -21.57
C LYS A 111 9.11 35.48 -22.99
N ASN A 112 7.93 36.03 -23.20
CA ASN A 112 7.57 36.70 -24.43
C ASN A 112 7.93 38.19 -24.31
N ASN A 113 8.78 38.63 -25.21
CA ASN A 113 9.21 40.04 -25.26
C ASN A 113 8.26 40.96 -26.05
N ASN A 114 7.28 40.36 -26.78
CA ASN A 114 6.27 41.12 -27.49
C ASN A 114 5.19 41.60 -26.51
N LYS A 115 5.13 42.91 -26.29
CA LYS A 115 4.19 43.51 -25.33
C LYS A 115 2.74 43.52 -25.82
N ASP A 116 2.53 43.39 -27.13
CA ASP A 116 1.19 43.44 -27.75
C ASP A 116 0.46 42.11 -27.67
N MET A 117 1.16 41.01 -27.34
CA MET A 117 0.55 39.70 -27.12
C MET A 117 0.13 39.54 -25.69
N GLY A 118 -1.08 39.01 -25.45
CA GLY A 118 -1.61 38.72 -24.12
C GLY A 118 -0.80 37.67 -23.35
N TRP A 119 -0.17 36.70 -24.03
CA TRP A 119 0.71 35.75 -23.40
C TRP A 119 2.06 36.34 -23.03
N LYS A 120 2.35 36.43 -21.73
CA LYS A 120 3.59 37.03 -21.19
C LYS A 120 4.72 36.03 -21.04
N LYS A 121 4.42 34.80 -20.73
CA LYS A 121 5.38 33.69 -20.59
C LYS A 121 4.73 32.33 -20.71
N ILE A 122 5.54 31.35 -21.09
CA ILE A 122 5.24 29.93 -21.02
C ILE A 122 6.27 29.29 -20.07
N ALA A 123 5.86 28.36 -19.26
CA ALA A 123 6.73 27.58 -18.39
C ALA A 123 6.58 26.10 -18.66
N PHE A 124 7.69 25.39 -18.67
CA PHE A 124 7.75 23.92 -18.67
C PHE A 124 8.34 23.49 -17.35
N GLY A 125 7.72 22.54 -16.70
CA GLY A 125 8.17 22.05 -15.42
C GLY A 125 8.18 20.53 -15.36
N PHE A 126 9.03 20.05 -14.50
CA PHE A 126 9.08 18.67 -14.05
C PHE A 126 9.22 18.66 -12.54
N ASN A 127 8.46 17.82 -11.86
CA ASN A 127 8.61 17.60 -10.43
C ASN A 127 8.33 16.15 -10.10
N ALA A 128 9.32 15.46 -9.52
CA ALA A 128 9.16 14.15 -8.92
C ALA A 128 9.16 14.30 -7.39
N GLN A 129 8.19 13.70 -6.73
CA GLN A 129 7.94 13.85 -5.31
C GLN A 129 7.55 12.51 -4.69
N MET A 130 8.21 12.15 -3.59
CA MET A 130 7.84 10.97 -2.81
C MET A 130 6.56 11.28 -2.03
N GLN A 131 5.47 10.58 -2.34
CA GLN A 131 4.17 10.75 -1.69
C GLN A 131 4.11 9.99 -0.37
N SER A 132 4.70 8.80 -0.33
CA SER A 132 4.72 7.97 0.86
C SER A 132 6.00 7.15 0.89
N SER A 133 6.59 7.00 2.07
CA SER A 133 7.58 5.97 2.38
C SER A 133 6.89 4.91 3.22
N TYR A 134 7.01 3.66 2.79
CA TYR A 134 6.40 2.52 3.48
C TYR A 134 7.37 1.87 4.47
N ASN A 135 8.61 2.38 4.60
CA ASN A 135 9.62 1.81 5.47
C ASN A 135 9.21 1.93 6.94
N ASN A 136 8.74 0.82 7.50
CA ASN A 136 8.26 0.74 8.86
C ASN A 136 8.45 -0.69 9.41
N THR A 137 8.66 -0.80 10.71
CA THR A 137 8.69 -2.07 11.44
C THR A 137 7.77 -1.94 12.63
N ILE A 138 6.91 -2.92 12.82
CA ILE A 138 6.04 -3.07 13.97
C ILE A 138 6.38 -4.41 14.61
N GLN A 139 6.62 -4.42 15.92
CA GLN A 139 6.83 -5.64 16.68
C GLN A 139 5.73 -5.79 17.73
N ILE A 140 5.19 -6.99 17.85
CA ILE A 140 4.09 -7.33 18.75
C ILE A 140 4.53 -8.57 19.52
N ASN A 141 4.69 -8.42 20.83
CA ASN A 141 5.09 -9.52 21.71
C ASN A 141 4.04 -9.70 22.79
N GLY A 142 3.79 -10.94 23.19
CA GLY A 142 2.92 -11.21 24.31
C GLY A 142 2.63 -12.69 24.46
N THR A 143 2.02 -13.04 25.61
CA THR A 143 1.59 -14.40 25.93
C THR A 143 0.10 -14.50 25.63
N ASN A 144 -0.26 -15.27 24.61
CA ASN A 144 -1.65 -15.54 24.25
C ASN A 144 -2.18 -16.72 25.06
N THR A 145 -3.32 -16.54 25.72
CA THR A 145 -4.00 -17.56 26.54
C THR A 145 -5.26 -18.13 25.88
N GLU A 146 -5.53 -17.74 24.62
CA GLU A 146 -6.76 -18.08 23.92
C GLU A 146 -6.50 -19.09 22.80
N ASN A 147 -5.58 -18.79 21.88
CA ASN A 147 -5.30 -19.62 20.71
C ASN A 147 -3.88 -19.43 20.17
N GLY A 148 -3.35 -20.45 19.51
CA GLY A 148 -2.06 -20.47 18.84
C GLY A 148 -2.17 -20.43 17.32
N LEU A 149 -1.02 -20.51 16.65
CA LEU A 149 -0.92 -20.59 15.19
C LEU A 149 -1.55 -21.88 14.62
N ASP A 150 -1.63 -22.94 15.40
CA ASP A 150 -2.32 -24.19 15.02
C ASP A 150 -3.77 -23.90 14.64
N THR A 151 -4.46 -23.04 15.39
CA THR A 151 -5.84 -22.62 15.10
C THR A 151 -5.96 -22.00 13.71
N TYR A 152 -5.00 -21.14 13.31
CA TYR A 152 -4.97 -20.54 11.97
C TYR A 152 -4.97 -21.61 10.88
N PHE A 153 -4.08 -22.60 10.96
CA PHE A 153 -3.96 -23.65 9.95
C PHE A 153 -5.16 -24.61 9.97
N LEU A 154 -5.68 -24.93 11.16
CA LEU A 154 -6.87 -25.77 11.33
C LEU A 154 -8.13 -25.11 10.77
N ASP A 155 -8.29 -23.79 10.92
CA ASP A 155 -9.41 -23.05 10.35
C ASP A 155 -9.41 -23.16 8.82
N TYR A 156 -8.23 -23.11 8.18
CA TYR A 156 -8.10 -23.34 6.76
C TYR A 156 -8.32 -24.81 6.36
N ALA A 157 -8.00 -25.78 7.21
CA ALA A 157 -8.20 -27.20 6.94
C ALA A 157 -9.67 -27.62 7.10
N ALA A 158 -10.42 -26.90 7.93
CA ALA A 158 -11.81 -27.26 8.25
C ALA A 158 -12.67 -27.42 6.99
N GLY A 159 -13.33 -28.59 6.89
CA GLY A 159 -14.21 -28.93 5.78
C GLY A 159 -13.50 -29.27 4.47
N LYS A 160 -12.17 -29.42 4.47
CA LYS A 160 -11.40 -29.88 3.31
C LYS A 160 -11.06 -31.37 3.42
N ASN A 161 -10.82 -32.00 2.28
CA ASN A 161 -10.37 -33.40 2.24
C ASN A 161 -8.90 -33.49 2.67
N GLY A 162 -8.63 -33.99 3.86
CA GLY A 162 -7.29 -34.14 4.42
C GLY A 162 -6.39 -35.09 3.61
N GLY A 163 -6.96 -36.08 2.93
CA GLY A 163 -6.21 -36.97 2.03
C GLY A 163 -5.54 -36.26 0.86
N ALA A 164 -5.98 -35.04 0.53
CA ALA A 164 -5.35 -34.22 -0.52
C ALA A 164 -4.05 -33.55 -0.05
N PHE A 165 -3.72 -33.58 1.24
CA PHE A 165 -2.53 -32.91 1.79
C PHE A 165 -1.30 -33.82 1.81
N GLY A 166 -1.43 -35.13 1.54
CA GLY A 166 -0.30 -36.05 1.37
C GLY A 166 0.47 -35.76 0.06
N LEU A 167 1.73 -36.22 0.03
CA LEU A 167 2.55 -36.22 -1.16
C LEU A 167 2.48 -37.59 -1.83
N ASN A 168 2.29 -37.63 -3.14
CA ASN A 168 2.44 -38.85 -3.93
C ASN A 168 3.93 -39.13 -4.23
N ASP A 169 4.22 -40.36 -4.65
CA ASP A 169 5.58 -40.74 -5.02
C ASP A 169 6.16 -39.82 -6.07
N GLY A 170 7.28 -39.18 -5.73
CA GLY A 170 8.01 -38.26 -6.62
C GLY A 170 7.52 -36.80 -6.62
N GLU A 171 6.46 -36.47 -5.85
CA GLU A 171 6.03 -35.10 -5.67
C GLU A 171 6.85 -34.40 -4.58
N THR A 172 7.07 -33.10 -4.74
CA THR A 172 7.65 -32.25 -3.69
C THR A 172 6.58 -31.35 -3.07
N VAL A 173 6.81 -30.88 -1.84
CA VAL A 173 5.96 -29.89 -1.19
C VAL A 173 5.71 -28.68 -2.10
N ARG A 174 6.73 -28.25 -2.82
CA ARG A 174 6.63 -27.13 -3.78
C ARG A 174 5.65 -27.41 -4.91
N ASP A 175 5.69 -28.62 -5.49
CA ASP A 175 4.84 -29.00 -6.63
C ASP A 175 3.36 -28.98 -6.22
N VAL A 176 3.04 -29.59 -5.08
CA VAL A 176 1.67 -29.66 -4.56
C VAL A 176 1.17 -28.27 -4.11
N TYR A 177 2.03 -27.48 -3.47
CA TYR A 177 1.70 -26.11 -3.10
C TYR A 177 1.37 -25.25 -4.33
N GLN A 178 2.17 -25.35 -5.41
CA GLN A 178 1.90 -24.65 -6.66
C GLN A 178 0.65 -25.17 -7.38
N PHE A 179 0.39 -26.46 -7.31
CA PHE A 179 -0.83 -27.05 -7.85
C PHE A 179 -2.05 -26.44 -7.19
N PHE A 180 -2.09 -26.35 -5.85
CA PHE A 180 -3.20 -25.72 -5.14
C PHE A 180 -3.36 -24.25 -5.51
N GLY A 181 -2.29 -23.48 -5.64
CA GLY A 181 -2.36 -22.07 -5.99
C GLY A 181 -2.87 -21.80 -7.41
N LYS A 182 -2.67 -22.74 -8.34
CA LYS A 182 -3.01 -22.56 -9.78
C LYS A 182 -4.31 -23.25 -10.20
N SER A 183 -4.78 -24.22 -9.43
CA SER A 183 -5.89 -25.08 -9.82
C SER A 183 -7.24 -24.52 -9.34
N ALA A 184 -8.21 -24.49 -10.25
CA ALA A 184 -9.56 -24.05 -9.89
C ALA A 184 -10.18 -24.96 -8.81
N GLY A 185 -10.81 -24.36 -7.82
CA GLY A 185 -11.45 -25.04 -6.70
C GLY A 185 -10.55 -25.28 -5.50
N TYR A 186 -9.27 -24.90 -5.55
CA TYR A 186 -8.31 -24.97 -4.47
C TYR A 186 -7.95 -23.56 -3.95
N GLY A 187 -6.86 -22.98 -4.39
CA GLY A 187 -6.44 -21.63 -4.06
C GLY A 187 -5.70 -21.50 -2.72
N PHE A 188 -5.62 -20.26 -2.23
CA PHE A 188 -4.87 -19.89 -1.03
C PHE A 188 -5.25 -20.71 0.21
N GLU A 189 -6.53 -20.97 0.42
CA GLU A 189 -7.00 -21.73 1.58
C GLU A 189 -6.41 -23.15 1.65
N TYR A 190 -6.35 -23.84 0.49
CA TYR A 190 -5.74 -25.16 0.43
C TYR A 190 -4.22 -25.10 0.63
N GLN A 191 -3.58 -24.04 0.15
CA GLN A 191 -2.15 -23.81 0.39
C GLN A 191 -1.86 -23.68 1.89
N GLN A 192 -2.70 -22.95 2.65
CA GLN A 192 -2.50 -22.78 4.09
C GLN A 192 -2.72 -24.11 4.84
N ALA A 193 -3.81 -24.81 4.56
CA ALA A 193 -4.08 -26.10 5.16
C ALA A 193 -2.94 -27.11 4.87
N PHE A 194 -2.47 -27.16 3.62
CA PHE A 194 -1.36 -28.00 3.22
C PHE A 194 -0.05 -27.67 3.95
N LEU A 195 0.26 -26.39 4.14
CA LEU A 195 1.43 -25.97 4.90
C LEU A 195 1.35 -26.43 6.36
N GLY A 196 0.19 -26.26 7.01
CA GLY A 196 -0.02 -26.72 8.37
C GLY A 196 0.15 -28.23 8.53
N TYR A 197 -0.35 -29.02 7.57
CA TYR A 197 -0.19 -30.47 7.54
C TYR A 197 1.26 -30.89 7.30
N GLN A 198 1.92 -30.32 6.28
CA GLN A 198 3.30 -30.63 5.94
C GLN A 198 4.32 -30.16 6.98
N GLY A 199 3.95 -29.13 7.78
CA GLY A 199 4.73 -28.66 8.92
C GLY A 199 4.42 -29.40 10.23
N TYR A 200 3.65 -30.49 10.19
CA TYR A 200 3.25 -31.27 11.38
C TYR A 200 2.58 -30.45 12.49
N ILE A 201 1.97 -29.32 12.13
CA ILE A 201 1.23 -28.49 13.09
C ILE A 201 -0.05 -29.20 13.52
N PHE A 202 -0.64 -29.97 12.62
CA PHE A 202 -1.78 -30.84 12.87
C PHE A 202 -1.68 -32.13 12.05
N ASP A 203 -2.35 -33.17 12.52
CA ASP A 203 -2.51 -34.46 11.83
C ASP A 203 -3.91 -34.59 11.27
N TYR A 204 -4.07 -35.45 10.26
CA TYR A 204 -5.35 -35.86 9.72
C TYR A 204 -5.61 -37.33 10.03
N LEU A 205 -6.69 -37.59 10.76
CA LEU A 205 -7.15 -38.95 11.06
C LEU A 205 -8.19 -39.35 10.00
N GLU A 206 -7.76 -40.19 9.06
CA GLU A 206 -8.58 -40.62 7.93
C GLU A 206 -9.84 -41.35 8.33
N ASP A 207 -9.77 -42.23 9.35
CA ASP A 207 -10.90 -43.02 9.83
C ASP A 207 -12.04 -42.17 10.41
N ASP A 208 -11.71 -41.04 11.01
CA ASP A 208 -12.66 -40.14 11.69
C ASP A 208 -12.94 -38.85 10.87
N ASP A 209 -12.24 -38.63 9.73
CA ASP A 209 -12.27 -37.39 8.96
C ASP A 209 -12.03 -36.16 9.83
N LEU A 210 -11.03 -36.22 10.70
CA LEU A 210 -10.79 -35.24 11.75
C LEU A 210 -9.34 -34.70 11.68
N PHE A 211 -9.21 -33.38 11.85
CA PHE A 211 -7.90 -32.72 12.02
C PHE A 211 -7.64 -32.51 13.51
N LEU A 212 -6.46 -32.94 13.98
CA LEU A 212 -6.02 -32.80 15.36
C LEU A 212 -4.77 -31.95 15.46
N SER A 213 -4.78 -30.94 16.33
CA SER A 213 -3.60 -30.13 16.64
C SER A 213 -2.53 -30.96 17.34
N ASN A 214 -1.27 -30.77 16.89
CA ASN A 214 -0.07 -31.25 17.57
C ASN A 214 0.47 -30.25 18.59
N ALA A 215 -0.14 -29.06 18.68
CA ALA A 215 0.18 -28.04 19.67
C ALA A 215 -0.69 -28.18 20.92
N ILE A 216 -0.06 -28.46 22.06
CA ILE A 216 -0.73 -28.54 23.37
C ILE A 216 -0.20 -27.38 24.22
N TYR A 217 -1.10 -26.52 24.67
CA TYR A 217 -0.74 -25.34 25.45
C TYR A 217 -1.87 -24.85 26.35
N SER A 218 -1.49 -24.29 27.47
CA SER A 218 -2.35 -23.43 28.30
C SER A 218 -2.18 -21.94 27.91
N SER A 219 -1.02 -21.63 27.36
CA SER A 219 -0.69 -20.33 26.80
C SER A 219 0.54 -20.47 25.89
N VAL A 220 0.65 -19.60 24.89
CA VAL A 220 1.79 -19.54 23.97
C VAL A 220 2.39 -18.14 23.92
N GLN A 221 3.69 -18.08 23.63
CA GLN A 221 4.39 -16.81 23.42
C GLN A 221 4.40 -16.48 21.94
N HIS A 222 3.84 -15.33 21.59
CA HIS A 222 3.88 -14.79 20.25
C HIS A 222 4.93 -13.68 20.13
N ASN A 223 5.78 -13.80 19.13
CA ASN A 223 6.60 -12.71 18.62
C ASN A 223 6.21 -12.49 17.16
N HIS A 224 5.38 -11.48 16.92
CA HIS A 224 4.93 -11.13 15.58
C HIS A 224 5.61 -9.85 15.11
N LYS A 225 6.20 -9.89 13.91
CA LYS A 225 6.92 -8.78 13.30
C LYS A 225 6.36 -8.49 11.92
N ILE A 226 5.96 -7.25 11.69
CA ILE A 226 5.54 -6.74 10.41
C ILE A 226 6.59 -5.74 9.94
N GLN A 227 7.22 -6.00 8.80
CA GLN A 227 8.17 -5.12 8.15
C GLN A 227 7.61 -4.69 6.81
N THR A 228 7.41 -3.39 6.64
CA THR A 228 7.04 -2.81 5.35
C THR A 228 8.20 -2.01 4.78
N SER A 229 8.33 -2.01 3.45
CA SER A 229 9.35 -1.27 2.73
C SER A 229 8.86 -0.81 1.36
N GLY A 230 9.61 0.09 0.74
CA GLY A 230 9.27 0.67 -0.56
C GLY A 230 8.70 2.08 -0.44
N ASP A 231 8.25 2.62 -1.57
CA ASP A 231 7.75 3.98 -1.66
C ASP A 231 6.77 4.19 -2.81
N LYS A 232 6.03 5.30 -2.71
CA LYS A 232 5.19 5.84 -3.76
C LYS A 232 5.74 7.17 -4.23
N TRP A 233 6.01 7.27 -5.52
CA TRP A 233 6.47 8.47 -6.19
C TRP A 233 5.44 8.99 -7.16
N ASP A 234 5.22 10.32 -7.16
CA ASP A 234 4.46 11.01 -8.19
C ASP A 234 5.39 11.93 -8.98
N MET A 235 5.32 11.81 -10.31
CA MET A 235 6.06 12.63 -11.26
C MET A 235 5.07 13.44 -12.08
N ALA A 236 5.21 14.77 -12.08
CA ALA A 236 4.41 15.68 -12.88
C ALA A 236 5.24 16.33 -13.96
N PHE A 237 4.80 16.21 -15.21
CA PHE A 237 5.26 17.02 -16.32
C PHE A 237 4.22 18.10 -16.59
N THR A 238 4.63 19.35 -16.51
CA THR A 238 3.73 20.48 -16.59
C THR A 238 4.06 21.41 -17.76
N ILE A 239 3.01 21.89 -18.39
CA ILE A 239 3.05 23.06 -19.26
C ILE A 239 2.10 24.11 -18.70
N SER A 240 2.56 25.35 -18.59
CA SER A 240 1.73 26.44 -18.07
C SER A 240 2.07 27.76 -18.74
N GLY A 241 1.20 28.72 -18.57
CA GLY A 241 1.42 30.06 -19.14
C GLY A 241 0.75 31.15 -18.31
N GLN A 242 1.30 32.32 -18.40
CA GLN A 242 0.72 33.57 -17.90
C GLN A 242 0.10 34.36 -19.03
N TYR A 243 -1.22 34.59 -18.93
CA TYR A 243 -1.96 35.46 -19.84
C TYR A 243 -2.27 36.79 -19.14
N ASN A 244 -1.86 37.88 -19.76
CA ASN A 244 -1.82 39.21 -19.15
C ASN A 244 -1.08 39.17 -17.81
N ASP A 245 -1.43 40.07 -16.88
CA ASP A 245 -0.78 40.17 -15.57
C ASP A 245 -1.55 39.47 -14.45
N TRP A 246 -2.70 38.85 -14.77
CA TRP A 246 -3.63 38.38 -13.77
C TRP A 246 -4.06 36.91 -13.89
N LEU A 247 -3.85 36.24 -15.03
CA LEU A 247 -4.33 34.86 -15.25
C LEU A 247 -3.16 33.92 -15.55
N TYR A 248 -3.14 32.80 -14.84
CA TYR A 248 -2.19 31.71 -15.01
C TYR A 248 -2.98 30.44 -15.29
N LEU A 249 -2.61 29.71 -16.33
CA LEU A 249 -3.22 28.44 -16.73
C LEU A 249 -2.14 27.37 -16.79
N GLY A 250 -2.50 26.15 -16.47
CA GLY A 250 -1.56 25.03 -16.54
C GLY A 250 -2.24 23.67 -16.71
N ALA A 251 -1.46 22.74 -17.23
CA ALA A 251 -1.84 21.33 -17.37
C ALA A 251 -0.66 20.45 -16.98
N ASN A 252 -0.95 19.35 -16.30
CA ASN A 252 -0.01 18.28 -15.97
C ASN A 252 -0.43 16.98 -16.62
N MET A 253 0.58 16.19 -16.97
CA MET A 253 0.50 14.74 -17.07
C MET A 253 1.26 14.17 -15.90
N ASN A 254 0.56 13.40 -15.04
CA ASN A 254 1.12 12.81 -13.84
C ASN A 254 1.32 11.31 -14.02
N PHE A 255 2.45 10.80 -13.53
CA PHE A 255 2.81 9.40 -13.48
C PHE A 255 3.09 9.04 -12.03
N SER A 256 2.43 8.00 -11.52
CA SER A 256 2.66 7.47 -10.19
C SER A 256 3.38 6.13 -10.30
N GLY A 257 4.43 5.93 -9.52
CA GLY A 257 5.09 4.64 -9.34
C GLY A 257 4.90 4.16 -7.91
N ILE A 258 4.64 2.88 -7.73
CA ILE A 258 4.42 2.25 -6.43
C ILE A 258 5.28 1.00 -6.34
N GLU A 259 5.97 0.89 -5.23
CA GLU A 259 6.64 -0.31 -4.77
C GLU A 259 6.33 -0.49 -3.29
N TYR A 260 5.74 -1.62 -2.93
CA TYR A 260 5.35 -1.95 -1.57
C TYR A 260 5.66 -3.40 -1.28
N ARG A 261 6.42 -3.67 -0.24
CA ARG A 261 6.68 -5.02 0.25
C ARG A 261 6.33 -5.11 1.71
N GLN A 262 5.63 -6.16 2.09
CA GLN A 262 5.30 -6.48 3.48
C GLN A 262 5.75 -7.89 3.81
N ILE A 263 6.68 -7.99 4.75
CA ILE A 263 7.08 -9.25 5.36
C ILE A 263 6.43 -9.32 6.74
N SER A 264 5.58 -10.31 6.93
CA SER A 264 4.90 -10.59 8.20
C SER A 264 5.40 -11.93 8.71
N SER A 265 6.07 -11.96 9.85
CA SER A 265 6.59 -13.17 10.47
C SER A 265 6.10 -13.33 11.88
N THR A 266 5.73 -14.55 12.25
CA THR A 266 5.31 -14.93 13.59
C THR A 266 6.17 -16.09 14.08
N THR A 267 6.79 -15.91 15.24
CA THR A 267 7.38 -17.01 16.00
C THR A 267 6.45 -17.31 17.18
N GLU A 268 6.02 -18.53 17.27
CA GLU A 268 5.24 -19.04 18.40
C GLU A 268 6.03 -20.11 19.14
N SER A 269 6.06 -20.03 20.47
CA SER A 269 6.78 -20.94 21.35
C SER A 269 6.14 -21.00 22.74
N GLY A 270 6.75 -21.78 23.65
CA GLY A 270 6.27 -21.86 25.03
C GLY A 270 5.11 -22.82 25.23
N TYR A 271 4.99 -23.83 24.38
CA TYR A 271 4.03 -24.93 24.52
C TYR A 271 4.24 -25.73 25.81
N ASP A 272 3.22 -26.45 26.22
CA ASP A 272 3.29 -27.31 27.39
C ASP A 272 4.33 -28.46 27.23
N VAL A 273 4.87 -28.95 28.31
CA VAL A 273 5.97 -29.93 28.28
C VAL A 273 5.60 -31.22 27.52
N ASN A 274 4.35 -31.60 27.53
CA ASN A 274 3.83 -32.77 26.82
C ASN A 274 3.40 -32.49 25.38
N SER A 275 3.54 -31.24 24.90
CA SER A 275 3.25 -30.93 23.52
C SER A 275 4.30 -31.57 22.58
N PRO A 276 3.91 -32.21 21.47
CA PRO A 276 4.84 -32.55 20.40
C PRO A 276 5.48 -31.29 19.79
N MET A 277 4.68 -30.25 19.54
CA MET A 277 5.16 -28.98 18.97
C MET A 277 5.99 -28.21 20.02
N ARG A 278 7.10 -27.58 19.56
CA ARG A 278 8.04 -26.78 20.36
C ARG A 278 8.13 -25.33 19.92
N GLU A 279 8.23 -25.11 18.61
CA GLU A 279 8.28 -23.78 18.00
C GLU A 279 7.69 -23.83 16.59
N ILE A 280 6.99 -22.78 16.23
CA ILE A 280 6.51 -22.52 14.87
C ILE A 280 7.02 -21.15 14.45
N TYR A 281 7.74 -21.08 13.34
CA TYR A 281 8.07 -19.84 12.64
C TYR A 281 7.34 -19.81 11.29
N PHE A 282 6.47 -18.84 11.11
CA PHE A 282 5.70 -18.68 9.89
C PHE A 282 5.87 -17.28 9.31
N GLN A 283 6.21 -17.18 8.02
CA GLN A 283 6.44 -15.92 7.32
C GLN A 283 5.64 -15.85 6.02
N ASN A 284 5.02 -14.71 5.83
CA ASN A 284 4.39 -14.29 4.59
C ASN A 284 5.13 -13.09 4.01
N ASP A 285 5.38 -13.09 2.71
CA ASP A 285 6.05 -12.02 1.98
C ASP A 285 5.17 -11.60 0.80
N LEU A 286 4.57 -10.42 0.90
CA LEU A 286 3.75 -9.80 -0.14
C LEU A 286 4.54 -8.67 -0.78
N TYR A 287 4.67 -8.69 -2.10
CA TYR A 287 5.28 -7.65 -2.90
C TYR A 287 4.29 -7.12 -3.93
N THR A 288 3.94 -5.85 -3.82
CA THR A 288 3.02 -5.15 -4.72
C THR A 288 3.76 -4.04 -5.44
N TYR A 289 3.67 -4.03 -6.76
CA TYR A 289 4.30 -2.98 -7.56
C TYR A 289 3.46 -2.62 -8.78
N GLY A 290 3.73 -1.43 -9.31
CA GLY A 290 3.08 -0.95 -10.53
C GLY A 290 3.07 0.56 -10.63
N GLY A 291 2.14 1.08 -11.42
CA GLY A 291 2.06 2.52 -11.64
C GLY A 291 0.71 3.00 -12.13
N GLY A 292 0.56 4.30 -12.16
CA GLY A 292 -0.68 4.95 -12.58
C GLY A 292 -0.44 6.22 -13.38
N VAL A 293 -1.47 6.65 -14.09
CA VAL A 293 -1.46 7.87 -14.90
C VAL A 293 -2.69 8.71 -14.61
N SER A 294 -2.53 10.03 -14.52
CA SER A 294 -3.64 10.98 -14.43
C SER A 294 -3.32 12.29 -15.16
N LEU A 295 -4.37 13.04 -15.48
CA LEU A 295 -4.28 14.38 -16.06
C LEU A 295 -4.78 15.41 -15.05
N GLN A 296 -4.17 16.60 -15.06
CA GLN A 296 -4.59 17.67 -14.18
C GLN A 296 -4.58 19.00 -14.90
N PHE A 297 -5.56 19.83 -14.63
CA PHE A 297 -5.69 21.19 -15.14
C PHE A 297 -5.80 22.16 -13.97
N GLY A 298 -5.26 23.35 -14.16
CA GLY A 298 -5.27 24.35 -13.11
C GLY A 298 -5.31 25.77 -13.61
N VAL A 299 -5.87 26.62 -12.77
CA VAL A 299 -5.95 28.07 -12.99
C VAL A 299 -5.60 28.80 -11.71
N ILE A 300 -4.84 29.90 -11.85
CA ILE A 300 -4.66 30.90 -10.78
C ILE A 300 -5.00 32.27 -11.36
N ALA A 301 -5.86 32.99 -10.68
CA ALA A 301 -6.23 34.36 -11.02
C ALA A 301 -5.77 35.32 -9.92
N THR A 302 -5.22 36.47 -10.33
CA THR A 302 -4.80 37.55 -9.44
C THR A 302 -5.58 38.83 -9.74
N PRO A 303 -6.86 38.93 -9.28
CA PRO A 303 -7.73 40.07 -9.59
C PRO A 303 -7.13 41.41 -9.15
N ASN A 304 -6.31 41.39 -8.12
CA ASN A 304 -5.54 42.52 -7.63
C ASN A 304 -4.22 42.04 -6.98
N LYS A 305 -3.38 42.97 -6.53
CA LYS A 305 -2.05 42.64 -5.95
C LYS A 305 -2.11 41.83 -4.65
N ASN A 306 -3.24 41.81 -3.98
CA ASN A 306 -3.40 41.21 -2.66
C ASN A 306 -4.15 39.87 -2.70
N VAL A 307 -5.10 39.70 -3.63
CA VAL A 307 -5.97 38.52 -3.71
C VAL A 307 -5.53 37.58 -4.81
N ARG A 308 -5.44 36.30 -4.47
CA ARG A 308 -5.24 35.21 -5.43
C ARG A 308 -6.32 34.16 -5.26
N LEU A 309 -6.85 33.70 -6.39
CA LEU A 309 -7.85 32.65 -6.47
C LEU A 309 -7.25 31.51 -7.27
N GLY A 310 -7.40 30.29 -6.80
CA GLY A 310 -6.93 29.10 -7.51
C GLY A 310 -8.02 28.05 -7.62
N ALA A 311 -8.03 27.37 -8.75
CA ALA A 311 -8.84 26.16 -8.91
C ALA A 311 -8.03 25.12 -9.72
N SER A 312 -8.20 23.85 -9.39
CA SER A 312 -7.61 22.76 -10.14
C SER A 312 -8.52 21.54 -10.17
N TYR A 313 -8.45 20.80 -11.25
CA TYR A 313 -9.12 19.51 -11.45
C TYR A 313 -8.10 18.46 -11.80
N LYS A 314 -8.10 17.34 -11.07
CA LYS A 314 -7.31 16.14 -11.36
C LYS A 314 -8.28 15.02 -11.77
N SER A 315 -8.00 14.39 -12.89
CA SER A 315 -8.74 13.19 -13.32
C SER A 315 -8.53 12.06 -12.31
N PRO A 316 -9.34 11.01 -12.35
CA PRO A 316 -8.96 9.75 -11.70
C PRO A 316 -7.53 9.36 -12.08
N THR A 317 -6.80 8.73 -11.16
CA THR A 317 -5.57 8.01 -11.48
C THR A 317 -5.93 6.57 -11.77
N TRP A 318 -5.53 6.08 -12.93
CA TRP A 318 -5.69 4.69 -13.33
C TRP A 318 -4.38 3.97 -13.01
N TYR A 319 -4.42 3.13 -11.98
CA TYR A 319 -3.30 2.27 -11.59
C TYR A 319 -3.44 0.89 -12.23
N SER A 320 -2.33 0.32 -12.66
CA SER A 320 -2.18 -1.11 -12.96
C SER A 320 -1.15 -1.66 -11.99
N LEU A 321 -1.55 -2.64 -11.19
CA LEU A 321 -0.77 -3.20 -10.09
C LEU A 321 -0.65 -4.71 -10.25
N LYS A 322 0.42 -5.25 -9.69
CA LYS A 322 0.73 -6.67 -9.66
C LYS A 322 1.17 -7.07 -8.26
N ASP A 323 0.67 -8.21 -7.80
CA ASP A 323 1.03 -8.80 -6.52
C ASP A 323 1.81 -10.09 -6.73
N GLU A 324 2.86 -10.24 -5.94
CA GLU A 324 3.67 -11.45 -5.79
C GLU A 324 3.67 -11.87 -4.32
N PHE A 325 3.48 -13.16 -4.07
CA PHE A 325 3.36 -13.67 -2.71
C PHE A 325 4.16 -14.94 -2.54
N SER A 326 4.93 -15.02 -1.45
CA SER A 326 5.68 -16.21 -1.07
C SER A 326 5.61 -16.46 0.43
N GLN A 327 5.90 -17.69 0.84
CA GLN A 327 5.78 -18.12 2.23
C GLN A 327 7.01 -18.91 2.66
N TYR A 328 7.23 -18.95 3.97
CA TYR A 328 8.20 -19.80 4.65
C TYR A 328 7.60 -20.32 5.95
N LEU A 329 7.74 -21.60 6.20
CA LEU A 329 7.33 -22.25 7.44
C LEU A 329 8.47 -23.09 7.97
N GLU A 330 8.77 -22.95 9.25
CA GLU A 330 9.71 -23.80 9.99
C GLU A 330 9.04 -24.22 11.30
N THR A 331 9.09 -25.51 11.59
CA THR A 331 8.53 -26.06 12.83
C THR A 331 9.56 -26.91 13.54
N GLN A 332 9.58 -26.83 14.85
CA GLN A 332 10.34 -27.73 15.71
C GLN A 332 9.38 -28.58 16.51
N SER A 333 9.55 -29.89 16.44
CA SER A 333 8.73 -30.87 17.13
C SER A 333 9.57 -31.95 17.80
N ASN A 334 8.97 -32.67 18.73
CA ASN A 334 9.56 -33.85 19.35
C ASN A 334 8.66 -35.07 19.11
N ASP A 335 9.28 -36.22 18.87
CA ASP A 335 8.55 -37.51 18.86
C ASP A 335 8.22 -38.01 20.30
N ALA A 336 7.56 -39.14 20.37
CA ALA A 336 7.20 -39.78 21.64
C ALA A 336 8.41 -40.21 22.48
N GLU A 337 9.54 -40.44 21.86
CA GLU A 337 10.82 -40.81 22.46
C GLU A 337 11.62 -39.58 22.92
N GLY A 338 11.17 -38.37 22.57
CA GLY A 338 11.82 -37.09 22.90
C GLY A 338 12.92 -36.65 21.93
N ASN A 339 13.02 -37.28 20.77
CA ASN A 339 13.93 -36.81 19.73
C ASN A 339 13.36 -35.56 19.04
N SER A 340 14.20 -34.58 18.80
CA SER A 340 13.79 -33.33 18.16
C SER A 340 13.91 -33.40 16.64
N PHE A 341 12.92 -32.89 15.94
CA PHE A 341 12.87 -32.72 14.49
C PHE A 341 12.71 -31.26 14.15
N ASN A 342 13.28 -30.88 13.01
CA ASN A 342 13.14 -29.54 12.43
C ASN A 342 12.69 -29.67 10.97
N ASP A 343 11.46 -29.26 10.70
CA ASP A 343 10.86 -29.31 9.36
C ASP A 343 10.86 -27.92 8.77
N VAL A 344 11.49 -27.79 7.59
CA VAL A 344 11.63 -26.51 6.89
C VAL A 344 10.94 -26.58 5.54
N ILE A 345 9.95 -25.75 5.34
CA ILE A 345 9.23 -25.57 4.08
C ILE A 345 9.59 -24.18 3.53
N ASP A 346 10.63 -24.14 2.73
CA ASP A 346 11.09 -22.90 2.08
C ASP A 346 10.43 -22.74 0.71
N LEU A 347 9.43 -21.86 0.65
CA LEU A 347 8.75 -21.46 -0.56
C LEU A 347 9.07 -20.01 -0.97
N THR A 348 10.12 -19.40 -0.42
CA THR A 348 10.53 -18.02 -0.76
C THR A 348 10.85 -17.85 -2.24
N ASN A 349 11.31 -18.93 -2.91
CA ASN A 349 11.53 -18.96 -4.35
C ASN A 349 10.33 -19.53 -5.15
N THR A 350 9.21 -19.76 -4.48
CA THR A 350 7.97 -20.27 -5.08
C THR A 350 6.91 -19.17 -5.02
N VAL A 351 7.04 -18.24 -5.96
CA VAL A 351 6.21 -17.03 -5.96
C VAL A 351 4.85 -17.34 -6.60
N ASN A 352 3.78 -17.10 -5.86
CA ASN A 352 2.43 -16.98 -6.41
C ASN A 352 2.31 -15.60 -7.06
N VAL A 353 2.26 -15.56 -8.37
CA VAL A 353 2.05 -14.34 -9.14
C VAL A 353 0.57 -14.22 -9.44
N TYR A 354 -0.07 -13.18 -8.93
CA TYR A 354 -1.48 -12.91 -9.20
C TYR A 354 -1.66 -12.15 -10.51
N GLU A 355 -2.85 -12.22 -11.08
CA GLU A 355 -3.18 -11.46 -12.28
C GLU A 355 -3.13 -9.96 -12.01
N ASP A 356 -2.67 -9.20 -13.02
CA ASP A 356 -2.65 -7.75 -12.94
C ASP A 356 -4.06 -7.20 -12.71
N TYR A 357 -4.19 -6.27 -11.79
CA TYR A 357 -5.45 -5.64 -11.48
C TYR A 357 -5.38 -4.12 -11.59
N THR A 358 -6.53 -3.49 -11.78
CA THR A 358 -6.62 -2.05 -11.92
C THR A 358 -7.34 -1.41 -10.75
N ILE A 359 -6.76 -0.31 -10.23
CA ILE A 359 -7.40 0.56 -9.26
C ILE A 359 -7.65 1.91 -9.91
N LYS A 360 -8.83 2.45 -9.72
CA LYS A 360 -9.20 3.79 -10.18
C LYS A 360 -9.55 4.66 -8.97
N THR A 361 -8.77 5.71 -8.74
CA THR A 361 -9.07 6.69 -7.69
C THR A 361 -10.22 7.62 -8.12
N PRO A 362 -10.89 8.29 -7.19
CA PRO A 362 -11.80 9.39 -7.51
C PRO A 362 -11.09 10.53 -8.25
N SER A 363 -11.84 11.32 -9.01
CA SER A 363 -11.37 12.62 -9.50
C SER A 363 -11.43 13.65 -8.39
N GLU A 364 -10.60 14.69 -8.49
CA GLU A 364 -10.50 15.73 -7.48
C GLU A 364 -10.77 17.11 -8.07
N LEU A 365 -11.55 17.91 -7.36
CA LEU A 365 -11.74 19.33 -7.62
C LEU A 365 -11.27 20.11 -6.40
N ARG A 366 -10.31 21.01 -6.57
CA ARG A 366 -9.75 21.84 -5.50
C ARG A 366 -10.00 23.31 -5.78
N GLY A 367 -10.49 24.05 -4.76
CA GLY A 367 -10.60 25.50 -4.74
C GLY A 367 -9.65 26.08 -3.71
N SER A 368 -9.03 27.22 -3.99
CA SER A 368 -8.08 27.87 -3.08
C SER A 368 -8.15 29.38 -3.16
N LEU A 369 -7.88 30.02 -2.02
CA LEU A 369 -7.85 31.48 -1.84
C LEU A 369 -6.56 31.85 -1.11
N ALA A 370 -5.90 32.91 -1.53
CA ALA A 370 -4.80 33.49 -0.76
C ALA A 370 -4.91 35.01 -0.71
N TYR A 371 -4.53 35.57 0.44
CA TYR A 371 -4.43 37.00 0.63
C TYR A 371 -3.02 37.40 1.05
N ILE A 372 -2.44 38.36 0.35
CA ILE A 372 -1.07 38.84 0.54
C ILE A 372 -1.09 40.23 1.18
N PHE A 373 -0.54 40.36 2.37
CA PHE A 373 -0.43 41.60 3.13
C PHE A 373 0.85 42.38 2.75
N GLY A 374 1.15 42.50 1.47
CA GLY A 374 2.37 43.15 0.97
C GLY A 374 3.62 42.38 1.42
N THR A 375 4.54 43.06 2.10
CA THR A 375 5.77 42.44 2.64
C THR A 375 5.61 41.86 4.05
N ARG A 376 4.45 42.01 4.68
CA ARG A 376 4.21 41.63 6.09
C ARG A 376 3.84 40.15 6.27
N GLY A 377 3.27 39.54 5.25
CA GLY A 377 2.87 38.14 5.32
C GLY A 377 1.79 37.76 4.33
N LEU A 378 1.30 36.53 4.43
CA LEU A 378 0.23 35.99 3.62
C LEU A 378 -0.59 34.97 4.43
N VAL A 379 -1.83 34.74 3.98
CA VAL A 379 -2.72 33.65 4.43
C VAL A 379 -3.22 32.94 3.17
N SER A 380 -3.21 31.60 3.20
CA SER A 380 -3.68 30.73 2.11
C SER A 380 -4.42 29.54 2.66
#